data_6e1a18de6b3f993d81716f14bd71bbc7
#
_entry.id   6e1a18de6b3f993d81716f14bd71bbc7
#
_cell.length_a   1.000
_cell.length_b   1.000
_cell.length_c   1.000
_cell.angle_alpha   90.00
_cell.angle_beta   90.00
_cell.angle_gamma   90.00
#
_symmetry.space_group_name_H-M   'P 1'
#
loop_
_entity.id
_entity.type
_entity.pdbx_description
1 polymer ?
#
loop_
_entity_poly.entity_id
_entity_poly.type
_entity_poly.pdbx_seq_one_letter_code
_entity_poly.pdbx_strand_id
1 'polypeptide(L)'
;THSPKVRHKIEARFNEITQGIGTVFGGEVKLDYQRRYPPQINDPALVRAILPALQSVYGEAGVDTKFAPSMGGEEFAFMSEKVPGVYMQVGLGDEGHTAQLHNPGFDFNDLGLAYAARTFAAIVQERLPLK
;
A
#
# COMPACT_ATOMS: atom_id res chain seq x y z
N THR A 1 -4.13 8.82 -5.78
CA THR A 1 -3.66 9.93 -4.94
C THR A 1 -3.44 9.46 -3.50
N HIS A 2 -2.40 9.96 -2.85
CA HIS A 2 -2.06 9.64 -1.45
C HIS A 2 -2.78 10.54 -0.41
N SER A 3 -3.72 11.39 -0.85
CA SER A 3 -4.42 12.31 0.04
C SER A 3 -5.93 12.34 -0.24
N PRO A 4 -6.77 12.08 0.77
CA PRO A 4 -8.23 12.23 0.63
C PRO A 4 -8.65 13.64 0.20
N LYS A 5 -7.99 14.67 0.75
CA LYS A 5 -8.24 16.07 0.38
C LYS A 5 -7.97 16.35 -1.11
N VAL A 6 -6.86 15.79 -1.63
CA VAL A 6 -6.53 15.93 -3.05
C VAL A 6 -7.53 15.15 -3.90
N ARG A 7 -7.95 13.95 -3.49
CA ARG A 7 -8.99 13.18 -4.17
C ARG A 7 -10.29 13.96 -4.32
N HIS A 8 -10.80 14.56 -3.24
CA HIS A 8 -12.00 15.37 -3.27
C HIS A 8 -11.87 16.56 -4.23
N LYS A 9 -10.71 17.23 -4.22
CA LYS A 9 -10.46 18.34 -5.16
C LYS A 9 -10.46 17.86 -6.62
N ILE A 10 -9.83 16.72 -6.90
CA ILE A 10 -9.82 16.15 -8.25
C ILE A 10 -11.23 15.82 -8.71
N GLU A 11 -12.03 15.16 -7.88
CA GLU A 11 -13.41 14.79 -8.19
C GLU A 11 -14.28 16.04 -8.45
N ALA A 12 -14.16 17.07 -7.61
CA ALA A 12 -14.87 18.34 -7.83
C ALA A 12 -14.49 18.95 -9.19
N ARG A 13 -13.18 18.96 -9.51
CA ARG A 13 -12.72 19.50 -10.80
C ARG A 13 -13.19 18.66 -12.00
N PHE A 14 -13.26 17.34 -11.89
CA PHE A 14 -13.85 16.50 -12.94
C PHE A 14 -15.32 16.85 -13.18
N ASN A 15 -16.13 17.05 -12.12
CA ASN A 15 -17.51 17.47 -12.24
C ASN A 15 -17.66 18.84 -12.92
N GLU A 16 -16.84 19.82 -12.51
CA GLU A 16 -16.87 21.17 -13.11
C GLU A 16 -16.51 21.12 -14.61
N ILE A 17 -15.47 20.38 -14.98
CA ILE A 17 -15.04 20.24 -16.37
C ILE A 17 -16.13 19.55 -17.20
N THR A 18 -16.70 18.47 -16.67
CA THR A 18 -17.75 17.69 -17.35
C THR A 18 -18.98 18.57 -17.62
N GLN A 19 -19.43 19.34 -16.63
CA GLN A 19 -20.52 20.29 -16.78
C GLN A 19 -20.21 21.41 -17.80
N GLY A 20 -18.97 21.94 -17.71
CA GLY A 20 -18.51 22.97 -18.64
C GLY A 20 -18.51 22.49 -20.11
N ILE A 21 -18.04 21.25 -20.35
CA ILE A 21 -18.07 20.65 -21.68
C ILE A 21 -19.53 20.50 -22.18
N GLY A 22 -20.43 19.99 -21.35
CA GLY A 22 -21.85 19.90 -21.68
C GLY A 22 -22.44 21.25 -22.07
N THR A 23 -22.14 22.29 -21.30
CA THR A 23 -22.60 23.66 -21.59
C THR A 23 -22.05 24.20 -22.90
N VAL A 24 -20.74 24.07 -23.14
CA VAL A 24 -20.08 24.60 -24.35
C VAL A 24 -20.57 23.92 -25.63
N PHE A 25 -20.80 22.60 -25.59
CA PHE A 25 -21.19 21.82 -26.77
C PHE A 25 -22.71 21.58 -26.88
N GLY A 26 -23.52 22.10 -25.96
CA GLY A 26 -24.98 21.99 -25.98
C GLY A 26 -25.47 20.54 -25.80
N GLY A 27 -24.74 19.73 -25.03
CA GLY A 27 -25.08 18.33 -24.78
C GLY A 27 -25.02 17.96 -23.29
N GLU A 28 -25.48 16.76 -22.97
CA GLU A 28 -25.34 16.17 -21.64
C GLU A 28 -24.07 15.31 -21.56
N VAL A 29 -23.24 15.55 -20.54
CA VAL A 29 -22.06 14.75 -20.26
C VAL A 29 -22.21 14.15 -18.86
N LYS A 30 -22.13 12.82 -18.75
CA LYS A 30 -22.20 12.10 -17.47
C LYS A 30 -20.82 11.69 -17.02
N LEU A 31 -20.50 12.00 -15.77
CA LEU A 31 -19.27 11.57 -15.11
C LEU A 31 -19.55 10.32 -14.28
N ASP A 32 -18.91 9.20 -14.59
CA ASP A 32 -18.82 8.02 -13.73
C ASP A 32 -17.47 8.07 -12.99
N TYR A 33 -17.46 8.64 -11.78
CA TYR A 33 -16.29 8.73 -10.93
C TYR A 33 -16.29 7.64 -9.87
N GLN A 34 -15.54 6.57 -10.11
CA GLN A 34 -15.47 5.44 -9.20
C GLN A 34 -14.39 5.66 -8.14
N ARG A 35 -14.82 5.85 -6.89
CA ARG A 35 -13.92 5.86 -5.73
C ARG A 35 -13.61 4.42 -5.35
N ARG A 36 -12.38 4.01 -5.64
CA ARG A 36 -11.91 2.66 -5.27
C ARG A 36 -11.24 2.71 -3.87
N TYR A 37 -9.96 2.49 -3.79
CA TYR A 37 -9.23 2.35 -2.52
C TYR A 37 -8.88 3.71 -1.91
N PRO A 38 -8.94 3.86 -0.56
CA PRO A 38 -8.31 4.98 0.12
C PRO A 38 -6.78 4.85 0.07
N PRO A 39 -6.02 5.89 0.45
CA PRO A 39 -4.57 5.75 0.60
C PRO A 39 -4.24 4.80 1.74
N GLN A 40 -3.33 3.83 1.49
CA GLN A 40 -2.74 3.02 2.55
C GLN A 40 -1.69 3.87 3.28
N ILE A 41 -1.93 4.12 4.55
CA ILE A 41 -1.04 4.89 5.42
C ILE A 41 -0.72 4.04 6.63
N ASN A 42 0.56 3.71 6.79
CA ASN A 42 1.03 2.97 7.95
C ASN A 42 1.01 3.85 9.21
N ASP A 43 0.59 3.30 10.33
CA ASP A 43 0.67 3.99 11.62
C ASP A 43 2.13 4.15 12.06
N PRO A 44 2.63 5.39 12.26
CA PRO A 44 4.05 5.60 12.56
C PRO A 44 4.48 5.05 13.92
N ALA A 45 3.57 4.92 14.88
CA ALA A 45 3.90 4.36 16.20
C ALA A 45 4.05 2.83 16.09
N LEU A 46 3.16 2.18 15.34
CA LEU A 46 3.26 0.75 15.09
C LEU A 46 4.49 0.40 14.23
N VAL A 47 4.82 1.19 13.21
CA VAL A 47 6.06 1.00 12.43
C VAL A 47 7.27 1.00 13.36
N ARG A 48 7.39 2.00 14.25
CA ARG A 48 8.49 2.04 15.23
C ARG A 48 8.48 0.85 16.19
N ALA A 49 7.30 0.40 16.58
CA ALA A 49 7.16 -0.69 17.55
C ALA A 49 7.53 -2.07 16.98
N ILE A 50 7.37 -2.29 15.67
CA ILE A 50 7.72 -3.58 15.03
C ILE A 50 9.11 -3.57 14.39
N LEU A 51 9.74 -2.40 14.26
CA LEU A 51 11.04 -2.25 13.61
C LEU A 51 12.13 -3.18 14.19
N PRO A 52 12.28 -3.35 15.53
CA PRO A 52 13.25 -4.29 16.08
C PRO A 52 13.01 -5.74 15.63
N ALA A 53 11.75 -6.17 15.57
CA ALA A 53 11.39 -7.50 15.07
C ALA A 53 11.76 -7.68 13.59
N LEU A 54 11.51 -6.67 12.77
CA LEU A 54 11.90 -6.71 11.35
C LEU A 54 13.43 -6.78 11.19
N GLN A 55 14.15 -5.97 11.93
CA GLN A 55 15.61 -5.95 11.90
C GLN A 55 16.24 -7.25 12.41
N SER A 56 15.60 -7.96 13.34
CA SER A 56 16.05 -9.28 13.79
C SER A 56 15.95 -10.34 12.70
N VAL A 57 15.05 -10.19 11.73
CA VAL A 57 14.85 -11.13 10.62
C VAL A 57 15.71 -10.80 9.42
N TYR A 58 15.82 -9.51 9.08
CA TYR A 58 16.42 -9.04 7.83
C TYR A 58 17.76 -8.31 8.02
N GLY A 59 18.17 -8.02 9.27
CA GLY A 59 19.22 -7.06 9.57
C GLY A 59 18.79 -5.60 9.33
N GLU A 60 19.56 -4.65 9.83
CA GLU A 60 19.25 -3.22 9.67
C GLU A 60 19.21 -2.80 8.20
N ALA A 61 20.17 -3.25 7.40
CA ALA A 61 20.25 -2.93 5.97
C ALA A 61 19.15 -3.58 5.13
N GLY A 62 18.50 -4.64 5.63
CA GLY A 62 17.42 -5.34 4.94
C GLY A 62 16.03 -4.73 5.18
N VAL A 63 15.92 -3.66 5.98
CA VAL A 63 14.63 -3.02 6.28
C VAL A 63 14.63 -1.58 5.77
N ASP A 64 13.89 -1.34 4.67
CA ASP A 64 13.70 0.01 4.14
C ASP A 64 12.43 0.64 4.70
N THR A 65 12.59 1.66 5.54
CA THR A 65 11.48 2.48 6.10
C THR A 65 11.19 3.73 5.28
N LYS A 66 11.92 3.97 4.19
CA LYS A 66 11.82 5.17 3.33
C LYS A 66 11.37 4.81 1.92
N PHE A 67 10.76 3.65 1.76
CA PHE A 67 10.27 3.19 0.47
C PHE A 67 9.33 4.24 -0.15
N ALA A 68 9.54 4.54 -1.43
CA ALA A 68 8.75 5.54 -2.13
C ALA A 68 7.29 5.11 -2.25
N PRO A 69 6.32 6.02 -2.00
CA PRO A 69 4.91 5.70 -2.15
C PRO A 69 4.59 5.24 -3.57
N SER A 70 3.85 4.14 -3.70
CA SER A 70 3.34 3.67 -4.98
C SER A 70 1.92 4.20 -5.25
N MET A 71 1.49 4.18 -6.52
CA MET A 71 0.13 4.54 -6.93
C MET A 71 -0.80 3.33 -7.02
N GLY A 72 -0.36 2.17 -6.56
CA GLY A 72 -1.18 0.97 -6.46
C GLY A 72 -2.38 1.14 -5.51
N GLY A 73 -3.42 0.35 -5.73
CA GLY A 73 -4.55 0.23 -4.81
C GLY A 73 -4.37 -1.00 -3.91
N GLU A 74 -4.79 -0.88 -2.65
CA GLU A 74 -4.64 -1.93 -1.65
C GLU A 74 -5.87 -2.00 -0.73
N GLU A 75 -6.47 -3.18 -0.59
CA GLU A 75 -7.67 -3.40 0.23
C GLU A 75 -7.40 -3.22 1.72
N PHE A 76 -6.19 -3.50 2.19
CA PHE A 76 -5.80 -3.30 3.58
C PHE A 76 -6.00 -1.85 4.03
N ALA A 77 -6.03 -0.90 3.09
CA ALA A 77 -6.31 0.49 3.36
C ALA A 77 -7.68 0.71 4.05
N PHE A 78 -8.69 -0.10 3.74
CA PHE A 78 -9.99 -0.03 4.42
C PHE A 78 -9.92 -0.50 5.88
N MET A 79 -9.04 -1.46 6.17
CA MET A 79 -8.80 -1.92 7.54
C MET A 79 -8.02 -0.87 8.33
N SER A 80 -6.99 -0.29 7.74
CA SER A 80 -6.16 0.74 8.40
C SER A 80 -6.88 2.07 8.62
N GLU A 81 -8.00 2.34 7.93
CA GLU A 81 -8.91 3.44 8.27
C GLU A 81 -9.71 3.21 9.57
N LYS A 82 -9.85 1.96 9.99
CA LYS A 82 -10.65 1.59 11.18
C LYS A 82 -9.79 1.33 12.41
N VAL A 83 -8.62 0.74 12.21
CA VAL A 83 -7.67 0.42 13.28
C VAL A 83 -6.26 0.75 12.82
N PRO A 84 -5.38 1.23 13.70
CA PRO A 84 -3.98 1.43 13.36
C PRO A 84 -3.37 0.13 12.81
N GLY A 85 -2.70 0.23 11.65
CA GLY A 85 -2.13 -0.94 10.98
C GLY A 85 -0.82 -0.60 10.27
N VAL A 86 -0.07 -1.64 9.92
CA VAL A 86 1.14 -1.55 9.11
C VAL A 86 1.04 -2.53 7.95
N TYR A 87 1.14 -2.01 6.74
CA TYR A 87 1.28 -2.78 5.52
C TYR A 87 2.77 -2.85 5.16
N MET A 88 3.29 -4.06 4.96
CA MET A 88 4.69 -4.32 4.65
C MET A 88 4.79 -5.06 3.33
N GLN A 89 5.88 -4.82 2.62
CA GLN A 89 6.23 -5.59 1.44
C GLN A 89 7.48 -6.43 1.75
N VAL A 90 7.48 -7.68 1.32
CA VAL A 90 8.65 -8.57 1.38
C VAL A 90 9.24 -8.64 -0.02
N GLY A 91 10.51 -8.24 -0.15
CA GLY A 91 11.22 -8.32 -1.41
C GLY A 91 11.46 -9.79 -1.79
N LEU A 92 11.05 -10.17 -3.00
CA LEU A 92 11.17 -11.53 -3.53
C LEU A 92 12.12 -11.63 -4.74
N GLY A 93 12.63 -10.49 -5.23
CA GLY A 93 13.45 -10.43 -6.42
C GLY A 93 14.85 -11.00 -6.19
N ASP A 94 15.33 -11.80 -7.15
CA ASP A 94 16.70 -12.25 -7.32
C ASP A 94 17.02 -12.38 -8.81
N GLU A 95 18.15 -13.00 -9.18
CA GLU A 95 18.55 -13.18 -10.57
C GLU A 95 17.56 -14.00 -11.40
N GLY A 96 16.82 -14.94 -10.77
CA GLY A 96 15.80 -15.78 -11.41
C GLY A 96 14.39 -15.18 -11.37
N HIS A 97 14.11 -14.25 -10.47
CA HIS A 97 12.78 -13.68 -10.21
C HIS A 97 12.79 -12.15 -10.42
N THR A 98 12.93 -11.73 -11.68
CA THR A 98 13.10 -10.32 -12.06
C THR A 98 11.80 -9.63 -12.46
N ALA A 99 10.75 -10.38 -12.79
CA ALA A 99 9.47 -9.82 -13.17
C ALA A 99 8.73 -9.23 -11.97
N GLN A 100 8.18 -8.03 -12.13
CA GLN A 100 7.41 -7.36 -11.08
C GLN A 100 6.00 -7.93 -10.96
N LEU A 101 5.35 -7.65 -9.83
CA LEU A 101 3.92 -7.94 -9.62
C LEU A 101 3.07 -7.43 -10.79
N HIS A 102 2.03 -8.18 -11.15
CA HIS A 102 1.13 -7.92 -12.27
C HIS A 102 1.77 -8.07 -13.66
N ASN A 103 3.02 -8.51 -13.78
CA ASN A 103 3.61 -8.92 -15.04
C ASN A 103 3.18 -10.36 -15.37
N PRO A 104 2.81 -10.69 -16.62
CA PRO A 104 2.47 -12.07 -17.00
C PRO A 104 3.58 -13.10 -16.77
N GLY A 105 4.84 -12.66 -16.72
CA GLY A 105 6.00 -13.49 -16.41
C GLY A 105 6.39 -13.48 -14.93
N PHE A 106 5.53 -12.94 -14.04
CA PHE A 106 5.82 -12.96 -12.60
C PHE A 106 5.87 -14.39 -12.09
N ASP A 107 6.98 -14.72 -11.47
CA ASP A 107 7.21 -16.00 -10.78
C ASP A 107 7.54 -15.71 -9.32
N PHE A 108 6.84 -16.38 -8.42
CA PHE A 108 6.97 -16.18 -6.99
C PHE A 108 8.20 -16.91 -6.47
N ASN A 109 9.08 -16.18 -5.79
CA ASN A 109 10.23 -16.80 -5.15
C ASN A 109 9.83 -17.48 -3.83
N ASP A 110 9.75 -18.80 -3.81
CA ASP A 110 9.34 -19.60 -2.64
C ASP A 110 10.23 -19.39 -1.42
N LEU A 111 11.47 -18.98 -1.59
CA LEU A 111 12.36 -18.63 -0.47
C LEU A 111 11.77 -17.48 0.37
N GLY A 112 10.96 -16.61 -0.22
CA GLY A 112 10.28 -15.53 0.47
C GLY A 112 9.27 -16.00 1.50
N LEU A 113 8.69 -17.20 1.37
CA LEU A 113 7.73 -17.77 2.32
C LEU A 113 8.32 -17.90 3.72
N ALA A 114 9.54 -18.41 3.81
CA ALA A 114 10.22 -18.58 5.09
C ALA A 114 10.48 -17.23 5.77
N TYR A 115 10.87 -16.20 5.00
CA TYR A 115 11.09 -14.86 5.53
C TYR A 115 9.79 -14.23 5.99
N ALA A 116 8.72 -14.32 5.21
CA ALA A 116 7.41 -13.79 5.58
C ALA A 116 6.87 -14.44 6.87
N ALA A 117 6.94 -15.78 6.98
CA ALA A 117 6.51 -16.50 8.17
C ALA A 117 7.32 -16.10 9.42
N ARG A 118 8.66 -16.01 9.29
CA ARG A 118 9.55 -15.56 10.37
C ARG A 118 9.25 -14.14 10.80
N THR A 119 8.90 -13.26 9.86
CA THR A 119 8.54 -11.88 10.15
C THR A 119 7.31 -11.80 11.07
N PHE A 120 6.24 -12.52 10.72
CA PHE A 120 5.05 -12.55 11.57
C PHE A 120 5.35 -13.16 12.93
N ALA A 121 6.10 -14.25 13.00
CA ALA A 121 6.50 -14.86 14.27
C ALA A 121 7.30 -13.89 15.15
N ALA A 122 8.27 -13.17 14.58
CA ALA A 122 9.08 -12.18 15.30
C ALA A 122 8.23 -11.02 15.81
N ILE A 123 7.30 -10.50 15.01
CA ILE A 123 6.37 -9.44 15.43
C ILE A 123 5.50 -9.93 16.58
N VAL A 124 4.96 -11.14 16.52
CA VAL A 124 4.13 -11.71 17.60
C VAL A 124 4.95 -11.87 18.88
N GLN A 125 6.16 -12.39 18.82
CA GLN A 125 7.05 -12.53 19.97
C GLN A 125 7.40 -11.18 20.61
N GLU A 126 7.66 -10.17 19.80
CA GLU A 126 7.98 -8.82 20.28
C GLU A 126 6.76 -8.13 20.91
N ARG A 127 5.57 -8.32 20.33
CA ARG A 127 4.35 -7.59 20.74
C ARG A 127 3.52 -8.32 21.80
N LEU A 128 3.62 -9.65 21.85
CA LEU A 128 2.90 -10.54 22.78
C LEU A 128 3.89 -11.51 23.45
N PRO A 129 4.86 -11.00 24.23
CA PRO A 129 5.82 -11.88 24.91
C PRO A 129 5.10 -12.86 25.81
N LEU A 130 5.54 -14.12 25.80
CA LEU A 130 5.07 -15.12 26.72
C LEU A 130 5.40 -14.66 28.16
N LYS A 131 4.39 -14.71 29.03
CA LYS A 131 4.55 -14.44 30.47
C LYS A 131 5.21 -15.60 31.16
#